data_01fead183db1633afea5e0e7567d39ce
#
_entry.id   01fead183db1633afea5e0e7567d39ce
#
_cell.length_a   1.000
_cell.length_b   1.000
_cell.length_c   1.000
_cell.angle_alpha   90.00
_cell.angle_beta   90.00
_cell.angle_gamma   90.00
#
_symmetry.space_group_name_H-M   'P 1'
#
loop_
_entity.id
_entity.type
_entity.pdbx_description
1 polymer ?
#
loop_
_entity_poly.entity_id
_entity_poly.type
_entity_poly.pdbx_seq_one_letter_code
_entity_poly.pdbx_strand_id
1 'polypeptide(L)'
;MKRIFVFLLLFTFCSGTASEQGSQTVAVDSTTTILEVVDSDETTTTLIEIEQLETFTDINYEIDNEKSLVSYLAPKDFLNSNIEIVRGSTNKIVGGFTLSLDSCDLADSCLLITDLIISADLTTLKSGNSIRDNAIKKNWLESNLFPSAIYKIDELILPNNDFDSKIDETVVGILTIRNMEVNIPFTITAYMDDDEIKIFGITEIDTTWFGFDAPTKFNAWEVLNPIAIEVELIAKRK
;
A
#
# COMPACT_ATOMS: atom_id res chain seq x y z
N MET A 1 -22.64 -7.50 -50.91
CA MET A 1 -24.04 -7.17 -50.53
C MET A 1 -24.04 -6.78 -49.06
N LYS A 2 -24.36 -5.52 -48.79
CA LYS A 2 -24.44 -4.88 -47.47
C LYS A 2 -25.69 -5.35 -46.72
N ARG A 3 -25.58 -5.63 -45.44
CA ARG A 3 -26.69 -5.46 -44.49
C ARG A 3 -26.18 -4.84 -43.20
N ILE A 4 -26.49 -3.55 -43.03
CA ILE A 4 -26.36 -2.77 -41.84
C ILE A 4 -27.56 -3.08 -40.94
N PHE A 5 -27.32 -3.43 -39.67
CA PHE A 5 -28.34 -3.47 -38.64
C PHE A 5 -28.10 -2.32 -37.67
N VAL A 6 -28.99 -1.36 -37.75
CA VAL A 6 -29.09 -0.21 -36.80
C VAL A 6 -29.98 -0.70 -35.66
N PHE A 7 -29.45 -0.72 -34.43
CA PHE A 7 -30.24 -0.90 -33.21
C PHE A 7 -30.43 0.45 -32.52
N LEU A 8 -31.69 0.90 -32.59
CA LEU A 8 -32.17 2.13 -31.94
C LEU A 8 -32.54 1.77 -30.50
N LEU A 9 -31.81 2.28 -29.49
CA LEU A 9 -32.18 2.18 -28.08
C LEU A 9 -32.79 3.52 -27.62
N LEU A 10 -34.07 3.46 -27.29
CA LEU A 10 -34.85 4.50 -26.68
C LEU A 10 -34.46 4.68 -25.19
N PHE A 11 -33.99 5.88 -24.83
CA PHE A 11 -33.83 6.30 -23.46
C PHE A 11 -35.15 6.89 -22.93
N THR A 12 -35.71 6.24 -21.92
CA THR A 12 -36.77 6.81 -21.08
C THR A 12 -36.12 7.54 -19.91
N PHE A 13 -36.29 8.86 -19.90
CA PHE A 13 -35.98 9.72 -18.76
C PHE A 13 -37.01 9.51 -17.65
N CYS A 14 -36.57 9.19 -16.45
CA CYS A 14 -37.38 9.32 -15.24
C CYS A 14 -36.69 10.36 -14.34
N SER A 15 -37.32 11.52 -14.21
CA SER A 15 -36.94 12.59 -13.30
C SER A 15 -37.40 12.22 -11.89
N GLY A 16 -36.44 12.15 -10.95
CA GLY A 16 -36.67 12.02 -9.52
C GLY A 16 -35.92 13.12 -8.78
N THR A 17 -36.68 13.91 -8.05
CA THR A 17 -36.33 15.09 -7.26
C THR A 17 -35.30 14.80 -6.16
N ALA A 18 -34.35 15.72 -6.00
CA ALA A 18 -33.39 15.81 -4.92
C ALA A 18 -34.09 16.02 -3.55
N SER A 19 -33.63 15.30 -2.53
CA SER A 19 -33.75 15.71 -1.14
C SER A 19 -32.38 15.60 -0.48
N GLU A 20 -31.88 16.76 -0.06
CA GLU A 20 -30.74 16.87 0.86
C GLU A 20 -31.10 16.17 2.19
N GLN A 21 -30.21 15.27 2.64
CA GLN A 21 -30.19 14.88 4.04
C GLN A 21 -28.75 14.94 4.57
N GLY A 22 -28.62 15.79 5.60
CA GLY A 22 -27.37 16.07 6.27
C GLY A 22 -26.81 14.84 6.99
N SER A 23 -25.50 14.81 6.99
CA SER A 23 -24.68 13.90 7.81
C SER A 23 -24.95 14.18 9.29
N GLN A 24 -25.65 13.27 9.97
CA GLN A 24 -25.68 13.19 11.41
C GLN A 24 -24.81 12.00 11.83
N THR A 25 -23.73 12.33 12.52
CA THR A 25 -22.98 11.39 13.35
C THR A 25 -23.92 10.79 14.40
N VAL A 26 -24.28 9.53 14.24
CA VAL A 26 -25.02 8.78 15.25
C VAL A 26 -24.00 8.07 16.12
N ALA A 27 -23.87 8.54 17.36
CA ALA A 27 -23.28 7.75 18.43
C ALA A 27 -24.23 6.57 18.67
N VAL A 28 -23.77 5.35 18.40
CA VAL A 28 -24.56 4.14 18.69
C VAL A 28 -24.36 3.82 20.17
N ASP A 29 -25.37 4.20 20.95
CA ASP A 29 -25.55 3.74 22.32
C ASP A 29 -26.01 2.27 22.28
N SER A 30 -25.34 1.41 23.06
CA SER A 30 -25.60 -0.04 23.10
C SER A 30 -26.99 -0.29 23.70
N THR A 31 -28.01 -0.42 22.85
CA THR A 31 -29.34 -0.76 23.28
C THR A 31 -29.53 -2.27 23.15
N THR A 32 -29.56 -2.96 24.31
CA THR A 32 -29.94 -4.36 24.42
C THR A 32 -31.43 -4.49 24.10
N THR A 33 -31.78 -5.01 22.95
CA THR A 33 -33.19 -5.31 22.60
C THR A 33 -33.53 -6.72 23.08
N ILE A 34 -34.36 -6.81 24.12
CA ILE A 34 -34.92 -8.07 24.61
C ILE A 34 -36.17 -8.34 23.78
N LEU A 35 -36.16 -9.42 22.99
CA LEU A 35 -37.38 -9.95 22.37
C LEU A 35 -37.95 -11.05 23.26
N GLU A 36 -39.07 -10.76 23.94
CA GLU A 36 -39.87 -11.77 24.63
C GLU A 36 -40.72 -12.54 23.59
N VAL A 37 -40.42 -13.82 23.43
CA VAL A 37 -41.32 -14.74 22.73
C VAL A 37 -42.14 -15.47 23.79
N VAL A 38 -43.43 -15.13 23.91
CA VAL A 38 -44.35 -15.82 24.79
C VAL A 38 -45.02 -16.96 24.02
N ASP A 39 -44.63 -18.18 24.28
CA ASP A 39 -45.38 -19.37 23.87
C ASP A 39 -46.19 -19.89 25.05
N SER A 40 -47.46 -20.25 24.78
CA SER A 40 -48.54 -20.31 25.75
C SER A 40 -48.67 -21.64 26.48
N ASP A 41 -47.62 -22.42 26.74
CA ASP A 41 -47.81 -23.62 27.59
C ASP A 41 -46.56 -24.21 28.29
N GLU A 42 -45.50 -23.49 28.52
CA GLU A 42 -44.53 -23.79 29.59
C GLU A 42 -43.48 -22.69 29.64
N THR A 43 -43.30 -22.04 30.79
CA THR A 43 -42.32 -20.99 31.00
C THR A 43 -40.93 -21.60 31.12
N THR A 44 -40.32 -21.92 30.01
CA THR A 44 -38.89 -22.23 29.98
C THR A 44 -38.15 -20.98 29.51
N THR A 45 -37.60 -20.23 30.45
CA THR A 45 -36.71 -19.10 30.13
C THR A 45 -35.39 -19.65 29.62
N THR A 46 -35.28 -19.78 28.32
CA THR A 46 -33.99 -20.06 27.68
C THR A 46 -33.26 -18.73 27.56
N LEU A 47 -32.25 -18.53 28.40
CA LEU A 47 -31.30 -17.46 28.21
C LEU A 47 -30.51 -17.76 26.91
N ILE A 48 -30.86 -17.10 25.82
CA ILE A 48 -30.01 -17.06 24.64
C ILE A 48 -28.88 -16.12 25.01
N GLU A 49 -27.74 -16.68 25.35
CA GLU A 49 -26.48 -15.94 25.43
C GLU A 49 -26.18 -15.45 24.02
N ILE A 50 -26.47 -14.18 23.75
CA ILE A 50 -26.05 -13.54 22.50
C ILE A 50 -24.55 -13.38 22.67
N GLU A 51 -23.77 -14.26 22.03
CA GLU A 51 -22.36 -14.00 21.80
C GLU A 51 -22.26 -12.60 21.22
N GLN A 52 -21.61 -11.70 21.95
CA GLN A 52 -21.27 -10.39 21.43
C GLN A 52 -20.36 -10.64 20.23
N LEU A 53 -20.91 -10.46 19.04
CA LEU A 53 -20.11 -10.37 17.82
C LEU A 53 -19.21 -9.16 18.04
N GLU A 54 -17.96 -9.41 18.43
CA GLU A 54 -16.94 -8.35 18.48
C GLU A 54 -16.81 -7.79 17.07
N THR A 55 -17.41 -6.62 16.84
CA THR A 55 -17.22 -5.90 15.59
C THR A 55 -15.77 -5.42 15.56
N PHE A 56 -14.97 -6.05 14.73
CA PHE A 56 -13.60 -5.56 14.46
C PHE A 56 -13.72 -4.16 13.90
N THR A 57 -13.12 -3.20 14.58
CA THR A 57 -13.07 -1.82 14.11
C THR A 57 -11.83 -1.61 13.28
N ASP A 58 -11.99 -0.94 12.15
CA ASP A 58 -10.88 -0.54 11.29
C ASP A 58 -9.81 0.20 12.08
N ILE A 59 -8.56 -0.21 11.89
CA ILE A 59 -7.41 0.36 12.56
C ILE A 59 -6.54 1.09 11.53
N ASN A 60 -6.34 2.37 11.73
CA ASN A 60 -5.48 3.17 10.89
C ASN A 60 -4.03 3.10 11.39
N TYR A 61 -3.11 2.82 10.48
CA TYR A 61 -1.68 2.83 10.71
C TYR A 61 -1.02 3.95 9.92
N GLU A 62 -0.02 4.59 10.52
CA GLU A 62 0.80 5.64 9.92
C GLU A 62 2.27 5.24 9.98
N ILE A 63 3.01 5.52 8.89
CA ILE A 63 4.45 5.23 8.83
C ILE A 63 5.23 6.18 9.75
N ASP A 64 6.02 5.60 10.65
CA ASP A 64 6.97 6.34 11.48
C ASP A 64 8.23 6.67 10.69
N ASN A 65 8.36 7.91 10.24
CA ASN A 65 9.49 8.35 9.42
C ASN A 65 10.82 8.41 10.18
N GLU A 66 10.81 8.42 11.50
CA GLU A 66 12.04 8.43 12.30
C GLU A 66 12.69 7.03 12.35
N LYS A 67 11.84 5.99 12.24
CA LYS A 67 12.25 4.60 12.30
C LYS A 67 12.26 3.89 10.94
N SER A 68 11.79 4.55 9.89
CA SER A 68 11.63 3.96 8.55
C SER A 68 12.69 4.43 7.58
N LEU A 69 13.02 3.58 6.62
CA LEU A 69 14.03 3.84 5.60
C LEU A 69 13.61 3.23 4.25
N VAL A 70 13.78 3.98 3.18
CA VAL A 70 13.69 3.49 1.80
C VAL A 70 15.04 3.68 1.13
N SER A 71 15.53 2.63 0.46
CA SER A 71 16.84 2.60 -0.17
C SER A 71 16.77 2.09 -1.61
N TYR A 72 17.60 2.64 -2.48
CA TYR A 72 17.95 1.98 -3.73
C TYR A 72 19.33 1.32 -3.62
N LEU A 73 19.51 0.20 -4.33
CA LEU A 73 20.78 -0.50 -4.48
C LEU A 73 21.08 -0.62 -5.96
N ALA A 74 22.04 0.16 -6.43
CA ALA A 74 22.40 0.25 -7.83
C ALA A 74 23.75 -0.45 -8.08
N PRO A 75 23.78 -1.56 -8.84
CA PRO A 75 25.01 -2.18 -9.27
C PRO A 75 25.75 -1.24 -10.20
N LYS A 76 26.97 -0.88 -9.85
CA LYS A 76 27.83 0.00 -10.64
C LYS A 76 29.06 -0.75 -11.10
N ASP A 77 29.20 -0.84 -12.41
CA ASP A 77 30.36 -1.45 -13.06
C ASP A 77 31.39 -0.38 -13.44
N PHE A 78 32.64 -0.65 -13.12
CA PHE A 78 33.80 0.17 -13.53
C PHE A 78 34.64 -0.64 -14.50
N LEU A 79 35.09 -0.04 -15.56
CA LEU A 79 35.83 -0.67 -16.70
C LEU A 79 36.96 -1.62 -16.31
N ASN A 80 37.49 -1.60 -15.13
CA ASN A 80 38.62 -2.42 -14.72
C ASN A 80 38.55 -2.88 -13.25
N SER A 81 37.35 -2.95 -12.67
CA SER A 81 37.15 -3.35 -11.26
C SER A 81 35.91 -4.20 -11.07
N ASN A 82 35.73 -4.70 -9.88
CA ASN A 82 34.52 -5.45 -9.54
C ASN A 82 33.29 -4.51 -9.46
N ILE A 83 32.09 -5.06 -9.67
CA ILE A 83 30.83 -4.36 -9.48
C ILE A 83 30.73 -3.90 -8.01
N GLU A 84 30.44 -2.62 -7.84
CA GLU A 84 30.15 -2.01 -6.55
C GLU A 84 28.64 -1.77 -6.41
N ILE A 85 28.05 -2.15 -5.29
CA ILE A 85 26.65 -1.81 -4.99
C ILE A 85 26.61 -0.43 -4.33
N VAL A 86 26.06 0.52 -5.03
CA VAL A 86 25.82 1.87 -4.52
C VAL A 86 24.47 1.92 -3.83
N ARG A 87 24.46 2.14 -2.53
CA ARG A 87 23.23 2.37 -1.75
C ARG A 87 22.98 3.88 -1.59
N GLY A 88 21.74 4.30 -1.80
CA GLY A 88 21.28 5.63 -1.43
C GLY A 88 19.91 5.53 -0.77
N SER A 89 19.68 6.33 0.26
CA SER A 89 18.51 6.17 1.15
C SER A 89 17.86 7.50 1.48
N THR A 90 16.58 7.44 1.84
CA THR A 90 15.82 8.52 2.49
C THR A 90 14.99 7.96 3.64
N ASN A 91 14.88 8.76 4.72
CA ASN A 91 13.94 8.52 5.81
C ASN A 91 12.76 9.52 5.80
N LYS A 92 12.66 10.35 4.76
CA LYS A 92 11.51 11.24 4.60
C LYS A 92 10.41 10.47 3.86
N ILE A 93 9.65 9.74 4.65
CA ILE A 93 8.61 8.83 4.19
C ILE A 93 7.32 9.23 4.89
N VAL A 94 6.23 9.33 4.15
CA VAL A 94 4.90 9.57 4.68
C VAL A 94 3.93 8.57 4.08
N GLY A 95 2.89 8.24 4.81
CA GLY A 95 1.84 7.34 4.34
C GLY A 95 1.29 6.48 5.45
N GLY A 96 0.52 5.49 5.06
CA GLY A 96 -0.14 4.59 5.98
C GLY A 96 -1.08 3.64 5.25
N PHE A 97 -1.90 2.95 6.02
CA PHE A 97 -2.92 2.04 5.53
C PHE A 97 -3.99 1.82 6.61
N THR A 98 -5.13 1.30 6.20
CA THR A 98 -6.18 0.84 7.09
C THR A 98 -6.14 -0.69 7.16
N LEU A 99 -6.21 -1.22 8.37
CA LEU A 99 -6.30 -2.64 8.65
C LEU A 99 -7.69 -2.95 9.19
N SER A 100 -8.38 -3.88 8.56
CA SER A 100 -9.67 -4.40 8.99
C SER A 100 -9.69 -5.93 8.99
N LEU A 101 -10.67 -6.51 9.67
CA LEU A 101 -10.96 -7.92 9.60
C LEU A 101 -12.25 -8.08 8.78
N ASP A 102 -12.22 -8.89 7.76
CA ASP A 102 -13.39 -9.15 6.92
C ASP A 102 -13.55 -10.65 6.67
N SER A 103 -14.70 -11.04 6.19
CA SER A 103 -14.93 -12.39 5.68
C SER A 103 -14.31 -12.53 4.30
N CYS A 104 -13.58 -13.59 4.06
CA CYS A 104 -13.00 -13.87 2.75
C CYS A 104 -13.28 -15.31 2.29
N ASP A 105 -13.16 -15.55 0.99
CA ASP A 105 -13.42 -16.86 0.39
C ASP A 105 -12.44 -17.97 0.86
N LEU A 106 -11.33 -17.57 1.48
CA LEU A 106 -10.27 -18.49 1.92
C LEU A 106 -10.41 -18.95 3.37
N ALA A 107 -11.11 -18.17 4.21
CA ALA A 107 -11.28 -18.44 5.64
C ALA A 107 -12.53 -17.71 6.17
N ASP A 108 -12.97 -18.07 7.39
CA ASP A 108 -14.07 -17.38 8.08
C ASP A 108 -13.75 -15.89 8.34
N SER A 109 -12.45 -15.55 8.45
CA SER A 109 -11.96 -14.18 8.56
C SER A 109 -10.54 -14.06 7.98
N CYS A 110 -10.21 -12.91 7.45
CA CYS A 110 -8.88 -12.55 6.96
C CYS A 110 -8.58 -11.08 7.24
N LEU A 111 -7.30 -10.75 7.32
CA LEU A 111 -6.86 -9.37 7.41
C LEU A 111 -6.97 -8.71 6.03
N LEU A 112 -7.66 -7.58 6.00
CA LEU A 112 -7.81 -6.73 4.84
C LEU A 112 -7.02 -5.45 5.05
N ILE A 113 -6.12 -5.14 4.14
CA ILE A 113 -5.41 -3.86 4.08
C ILE A 113 -6.01 -3.04 2.97
N THR A 114 -6.45 -1.83 3.28
CA THR A 114 -6.98 -0.87 2.30
C THR A 114 -6.23 0.45 2.38
N ASP A 115 -6.33 1.24 1.29
CA ASP A 115 -5.78 2.59 1.19
C ASP A 115 -4.27 2.67 1.51
N LEU A 116 -3.50 1.61 1.19
CA LEU A 116 -2.06 1.64 1.40
C LEU A 116 -1.42 2.64 0.44
N ILE A 117 -0.84 3.68 1.00
CA ILE A 117 -0.08 4.70 0.26
C ILE A 117 1.20 4.98 1.03
N ILE A 118 2.34 4.77 0.37
CA ILE A 118 3.67 5.09 0.89
C ILE A 118 4.35 6.05 -0.08
N SER A 119 4.79 7.19 0.40
CA SER A 119 5.47 8.22 -0.39
C SER A 119 6.84 8.52 0.20
N ALA A 120 7.89 8.35 -0.61
CA ALA A 120 9.28 8.66 -0.25
C ALA A 120 9.75 9.94 -0.95
N ASP A 121 10.33 10.88 -0.21
CA ASP A 121 10.87 12.13 -0.74
C ASP A 121 12.24 11.91 -1.42
N LEU A 122 12.23 11.96 -2.75
CA LEU A 122 13.40 11.77 -3.60
C LEU A 122 14.39 12.94 -3.52
N THR A 123 13.96 14.13 -3.08
CA THR A 123 14.83 15.30 -2.93
C THR A 123 15.83 15.13 -1.78
N THR A 124 15.50 14.25 -0.84
CA THR A 124 16.31 13.99 0.36
C THR A 124 17.22 12.77 0.24
N LEU A 125 17.18 12.03 -0.87
CA LEU A 125 18.04 10.87 -1.12
C LEU A 125 19.52 11.20 -0.94
N LYS A 126 20.24 10.35 -0.19
CA LYS A 126 21.67 10.46 0.09
C LYS A 126 22.35 9.12 -0.03
N SER A 127 23.54 9.12 -0.65
CA SER A 127 24.39 7.94 -0.83
C SER A 127 25.79 8.11 -0.23
N GLY A 128 25.98 9.15 0.57
CA GLY A 128 27.30 9.49 1.12
C GLY A 128 28.24 10.23 0.16
N ASN A 129 27.80 10.54 -1.06
CA ASN A 129 28.55 11.30 -2.04
C ASN A 129 27.68 12.39 -2.66
N SER A 130 27.88 13.64 -2.24
CA SER A 130 27.06 14.78 -2.63
C SER A 130 27.07 15.08 -4.14
N ILE A 131 28.16 14.80 -4.84
CA ILE A 131 28.25 15.01 -6.30
C ILE A 131 27.33 14.00 -6.99
N ARG A 132 27.38 12.73 -6.59
CA ARG A 132 26.49 11.67 -7.09
C ARG A 132 25.05 11.97 -6.76
N ASP A 133 24.76 12.32 -5.51
CA ASP A 133 23.41 12.61 -5.04
C ASP A 133 22.76 13.75 -5.81
N ASN A 134 23.52 14.83 -6.06
CA ASN A 134 23.04 15.94 -6.87
C ASN A 134 22.83 15.55 -8.34
N ALA A 135 23.71 14.74 -8.89
CA ALA A 135 23.56 14.26 -10.27
C ALA A 135 22.34 13.37 -10.44
N ILE A 136 22.10 12.42 -9.51
CA ILE A 136 20.92 11.55 -9.51
C ILE A 136 19.64 12.38 -9.44
N LYS A 137 19.56 13.29 -8.48
CA LYS A 137 18.39 14.15 -8.29
C LYS A 137 18.09 15.06 -9.48
N LYS A 138 19.13 15.60 -10.13
CA LYS A 138 18.97 16.55 -11.21
C LYS A 138 18.74 15.91 -12.58
N ASN A 139 19.50 14.85 -12.91
CA ASN A 139 19.60 14.37 -14.28
C ASN A 139 18.80 13.10 -14.57
N TRP A 140 18.47 12.31 -13.54
CA TRP A 140 17.75 11.04 -13.70
C TRP A 140 16.39 11.05 -13.03
N LEU A 141 16.33 11.33 -11.75
CA LEU A 141 15.05 11.40 -11.02
C LEU A 141 14.30 12.72 -11.28
N GLU A 142 15.00 13.78 -11.69
CA GLU A 142 14.44 15.12 -11.86
C GLU A 142 13.60 15.56 -10.65
N SER A 143 14.13 15.29 -9.43
CA SER A 143 13.36 15.36 -8.19
C SER A 143 12.86 16.78 -7.82
N ASN A 144 13.33 17.82 -8.50
CA ASN A 144 12.74 19.16 -8.40
C ASN A 144 11.36 19.25 -9.08
N LEU A 145 11.12 18.42 -10.10
CA LEU A 145 9.84 18.34 -10.83
C LEU A 145 8.98 17.19 -10.30
N PHE A 146 9.62 16.10 -9.93
CA PHE A 146 9.00 14.86 -9.45
C PHE A 146 9.58 14.50 -8.07
N PRO A 147 9.13 15.18 -7.00
CA PRO A 147 9.79 15.09 -5.69
C PRO A 147 9.59 13.76 -4.98
N SER A 148 8.63 12.94 -5.41
CA SER A 148 8.25 11.73 -4.68
C SER A 148 8.24 10.48 -5.55
N ALA A 149 8.61 9.35 -4.94
CA ALA A 149 8.23 8.03 -5.39
C ALA A 149 7.05 7.56 -4.53
N ILE A 150 5.99 7.05 -5.16
CA ILE A 150 4.75 6.68 -4.46
C ILE A 150 4.43 5.22 -4.79
N TYR A 151 4.17 4.42 -3.76
CA TYR A 151 3.66 3.05 -3.91
C TYR A 151 2.26 2.97 -3.32
N LYS A 152 1.33 2.36 -4.09
CA LYS A 152 -0.09 2.25 -3.72
C LYS A 152 -0.58 0.83 -3.89
N ILE A 153 -1.43 0.42 -2.96
CA ILE A 153 -2.28 -0.76 -3.06
C ILE A 153 -3.67 -0.33 -2.60
N ASP A 154 -4.68 -0.51 -3.44
CA ASP A 154 -6.05 -0.14 -3.07
C ASP A 154 -6.61 -1.14 -2.06
N GLU A 155 -6.40 -2.43 -2.31
CA GLU A 155 -6.87 -3.51 -1.45
C GLU A 155 -5.89 -4.69 -1.48
N LEU A 156 -5.62 -5.28 -0.31
CA LEU A 156 -4.80 -6.47 -0.16
C LEU A 156 -5.40 -7.38 0.91
N ILE A 157 -5.80 -8.58 0.51
CA ILE A 157 -6.24 -9.62 1.43
C ILE A 157 -5.01 -10.43 1.86
N LEU A 158 -4.79 -10.53 3.17
CA LEU A 158 -3.73 -11.34 3.73
C LEU A 158 -4.27 -12.73 4.09
N PRO A 159 -3.45 -13.80 3.95
CA PRO A 159 -3.90 -15.17 4.19
C PRO A 159 -4.16 -15.48 5.67
N ASN A 160 -3.65 -14.65 6.57
CA ASN A 160 -3.78 -14.82 8.02
C ASN A 160 -4.81 -13.85 8.57
N ASN A 161 -5.45 -14.22 9.67
CA ASN A 161 -6.39 -13.37 10.41
C ASN A 161 -5.74 -12.61 11.58
N ASP A 162 -4.43 -12.73 11.76
CA ASP A 162 -3.64 -12.06 12.77
C ASP A 162 -2.19 -11.81 12.31
N PHE A 163 -1.43 -11.05 13.08
CA PHE A 163 0.01 -10.84 12.92
C PHE A 163 0.85 -11.57 13.96
N ASP A 164 0.29 -12.54 14.67
CA ASP A 164 1.05 -13.36 15.64
C ASP A 164 2.13 -14.19 14.94
N SER A 165 1.86 -14.54 13.68
CA SER A 165 2.85 -15.14 12.80
C SER A 165 3.36 -14.13 11.78
N LYS A 166 4.65 -14.27 11.48
CA LYS A 166 5.31 -13.51 10.43
C LYS A 166 4.65 -13.78 9.08
N ILE A 167 4.33 -12.74 8.35
CA ILE A 167 3.80 -12.80 6.99
C ILE A 167 4.97 -12.65 6.02
N ASP A 168 5.15 -13.62 5.13
CA ASP A 168 6.12 -13.58 4.03
C ASP A 168 5.34 -13.75 2.72
N GLU A 169 5.14 -12.64 1.98
CA GLU A 169 4.27 -12.59 0.80
C GLU A 169 4.87 -11.75 -0.32
N THR A 170 4.35 -11.97 -1.55
CA THR A 170 4.62 -11.07 -2.67
C THR A 170 3.37 -10.24 -2.94
N VAL A 171 3.47 -8.94 -2.72
CA VAL A 171 2.38 -7.99 -2.92
C VAL A 171 2.61 -7.16 -4.18
N VAL A 172 1.59 -7.00 -5.01
CA VAL A 172 1.66 -6.21 -6.23
C VAL A 172 0.92 -4.90 -6.02
N GLY A 173 1.63 -3.79 -6.23
CA GLY A 173 1.05 -2.46 -6.16
C GLY A 173 1.57 -1.57 -7.29
N ILE A 174 1.06 -0.36 -7.39
CA ILE A 174 1.45 0.63 -8.37
C ILE A 174 2.58 1.49 -7.81
N LEU A 175 3.76 1.40 -8.42
CA LEU A 175 4.88 2.30 -8.14
C LEU A 175 4.88 3.45 -9.15
N THR A 176 4.82 4.67 -8.64
CA THR A 176 4.91 5.90 -9.45
C THR A 176 6.26 6.57 -9.23
N ILE A 177 7.05 6.73 -10.29
CA ILE A 177 8.27 7.53 -10.33
C ILE A 177 8.22 8.40 -11.59
N ARG A 178 8.52 9.70 -11.49
CA ARG A 178 8.46 10.67 -12.60
C ARG A 178 7.11 10.66 -13.35
N ASN A 179 6.01 10.51 -12.62
CA ASN A 179 4.64 10.37 -13.15
C ASN A 179 4.42 9.15 -14.07
N MET A 180 5.35 8.20 -14.08
CA MET A 180 5.16 6.92 -14.75
C MET A 180 4.71 5.89 -13.71
N GLU A 181 3.61 5.19 -14.00
CA GLU A 181 3.00 4.20 -13.12
C GLU A 181 3.28 2.80 -13.65
N VAL A 182 3.81 1.94 -12.80
CA VAL A 182 4.14 0.55 -13.13
C VAL A 182 3.68 -0.37 -12.01
N ASN A 183 3.06 -1.49 -12.37
CA ASN A 183 2.75 -2.55 -11.40
C ASN A 183 4.04 -3.25 -11.00
N ILE A 184 4.41 -3.14 -9.73
CA ILE A 184 5.66 -3.68 -9.19
C ILE A 184 5.35 -4.67 -8.07
N PRO A 185 5.85 -5.91 -8.14
CA PRO A 185 5.80 -6.85 -7.03
C PRO A 185 6.88 -6.51 -6.00
N PHE A 186 6.50 -6.45 -4.72
CA PHE A 186 7.44 -6.45 -3.60
C PHE A 186 7.34 -7.78 -2.87
N THR A 187 8.47 -8.45 -2.68
CA THR A 187 8.55 -9.52 -1.69
C THR A 187 8.68 -8.88 -0.33
N ILE A 188 7.70 -9.10 0.52
CA ILE A 188 7.61 -8.49 1.84
C ILE A 188 7.68 -9.52 2.94
N THR A 189 8.19 -9.08 4.08
CA THR A 189 8.06 -9.72 5.38
C THR A 189 7.44 -8.70 6.32
N ALA A 190 6.33 -9.04 6.96
CA ALA A 190 5.66 -8.18 7.94
C ALA A 190 5.32 -8.96 9.21
N TYR A 191 5.42 -8.30 10.36
CA TYR A 191 5.04 -8.86 11.66
C TYR A 191 4.75 -7.75 12.67
N MET A 192 3.92 -8.08 13.65
CA MET A 192 3.66 -7.22 14.79
C MET A 192 4.79 -7.36 15.82
N ASP A 193 5.25 -6.23 16.34
CA ASP A 193 6.19 -6.16 17.46
C ASP A 193 5.70 -5.08 18.43
N ASP A 194 5.17 -5.52 19.56
CA ASP A 194 4.35 -4.69 20.46
C ASP A 194 3.16 -4.06 19.69
N ASP A 195 3.06 -2.73 19.67
CA ASP A 195 2.00 -1.97 18.99
C ASP A 195 2.43 -1.47 17.59
N GLU A 196 3.60 -1.90 17.09
CA GLU A 196 4.14 -1.48 15.79
C GLU A 196 4.14 -2.63 14.80
N ILE A 197 3.78 -2.35 13.55
CA ILE A 197 3.95 -3.30 12.44
C ILE A 197 5.28 -3.01 11.76
N LYS A 198 6.17 -4.01 11.75
CA LYS A 198 7.45 -3.95 11.04
C LYS A 198 7.29 -4.58 9.67
N ILE A 199 7.70 -3.86 8.63
CA ILE A 199 7.60 -4.28 7.24
C ILE A 199 8.97 -4.15 6.59
N PHE A 200 9.48 -5.25 6.07
CA PHE A 200 10.67 -5.30 5.24
C PHE A 200 10.23 -5.70 3.83
N GLY A 201 10.73 -5.02 2.83
CA GLY A 201 10.37 -5.34 1.45
C GLY A 201 11.52 -5.13 0.50
N ILE A 202 11.56 -5.93 -0.56
CA ILE A 202 12.53 -5.80 -1.65
C ILE A 202 11.86 -6.03 -2.99
N THR A 203 12.28 -5.24 -3.97
CA THR A 203 11.93 -5.44 -5.38
C THR A 203 13.10 -5.04 -6.27
N GLU A 204 12.98 -5.38 -7.55
CA GLU A 204 13.91 -4.93 -8.60
C GLU A 204 13.13 -4.20 -9.68
N ILE A 205 13.69 -3.09 -10.16
CA ILE A 205 13.11 -2.27 -11.23
C ILE A 205 14.12 -2.05 -12.35
N ASP A 206 13.61 -1.96 -13.59
CA ASP A 206 14.36 -1.38 -14.70
C ASP A 206 14.03 0.12 -14.78
N THR A 207 15.03 0.98 -14.77
CA THR A 207 14.87 2.44 -14.82
C THR A 207 14.14 2.91 -16.07
N THR A 208 14.24 2.16 -17.17
CA THR A 208 13.56 2.48 -18.43
C THR A 208 12.03 2.42 -18.32
N TRP A 209 11.49 1.63 -17.38
CA TRP A 209 10.05 1.62 -17.11
C TRP A 209 9.53 2.97 -16.62
N PHE A 210 10.41 3.78 -16.03
CA PHE A 210 10.12 5.11 -15.50
C PHE A 210 10.66 6.24 -16.39
N GLY A 211 11.00 5.93 -17.66
CA GLY A 211 11.36 6.89 -18.68
C GLY A 211 12.75 7.50 -18.52
N PHE A 212 13.71 6.78 -17.90
CA PHE A 212 15.10 7.20 -17.87
C PHE A 212 16.06 6.00 -17.96
N ASP A 213 17.19 6.22 -18.63
CA ASP A 213 18.25 5.23 -18.70
C ASP A 213 19.07 5.20 -17.42
N ALA A 214 19.61 4.03 -17.08
CA ALA A 214 20.52 3.91 -15.95
C ALA A 214 21.76 4.82 -16.15
N PRO A 215 22.25 5.46 -15.07
CA PRO A 215 23.37 6.40 -15.17
C PRO A 215 24.63 5.79 -15.73
N THR A 216 25.23 6.45 -16.71
CA THR A 216 26.50 6.02 -17.31
C THR A 216 27.50 7.18 -17.46
N LYS A 217 28.76 6.86 -17.52
CA LYS A 217 29.82 7.78 -17.94
C LYS A 217 30.76 7.06 -18.90
N PHE A 218 30.73 7.47 -20.15
CA PHE A 218 31.50 6.86 -21.24
C PHE A 218 32.96 6.56 -20.83
N ASN A 219 33.39 5.33 -21.06
CA ASN A 219 34.75 4.83 -20.75
C ASN A 219 35.17 4.96 -19.27
N ALA A 220 34.24 5.08 -18.32
CA ALA A 220 34.57 5.15 -16.91
C ALA A 220 33.76 4.18 -16.05
N TRP A 221 32.44 4.23 -16.14
CA TRP A 221 31.52 3.39 -15.36
C TRP A 221 30.10 3.44 -15.92
N GLU A 222 29.33 2.44 -15.60
CA GLU A 222 27.87 2.38 -15.83
C GLU A 222 27.15 1.81 -14.63
N VAL A 223 25.90 2.19 -14.47
CA VAL A 223 24.96 1.55 -13.54
C VAL A 223 24.17 0.51 -14.32
N LEU A 224 24.10 -0.70 -13.78
CA LEU A 224 23.40 -1.80 -14.42
C LEU A 224 21.95 -1.85 -13.94
N ASN A 225 21.04 -2.24 -14.84
CA ASN A 225 19.71 -2.69 -14.48
C ASN A 225 19.74 -4.22 -14.22
N PRO A 226 18.87 -4.75 -13.34
CA PRO A 226 17.90 -4.03 -12.52
C PRO A 226 18.55 -3.29 -11.33
N ILE A 227 17.85 -2.26 -10.82
CA ILE A 227 18.14 -1.60 -9.55
C ILE A 227 17.22 -2.18 -8.50
N ALA A 228 17.76 -2.62 -7.36
CA ALA A 228 16.90 -3.05 -6.27
C ALA A 228 16.40 -1.85 -5.43
N ILE A 229 15.17 -1.97 -4.93
CA ILE A 229 14.58 -1.07 -3.95
C ILE A 229 14.31 -1.88 -2.70
N GLU A 230 14.86 -1.45 -1.58
CA GLU A 230 14.61 -1.99 -0.25
C GLU A 230 13.80 -1.02 0.58
N VAL A 231 12.84 -1.54 1.34
CA VAL A 231 12.06 -0.78 2.30
C VAL A 231 12.14 -1.43 3.67
N GLU A 232 12.37 -0.61 4.68
CA GLU A 232 12.33 -0.95 6.10
C GLU A 232 11.35 0.05 6.74
N LEU A 233 10.10 -0.38 6.96
CA LEU A 233 9.04 0.50 7.42
C LEU A 233 8.55 0.06 8.79
N ILE A 234 8.29 1.03 9.63
CA ILE A 234 7.61 0.86 10.91
C ILE A 234 6.30 1.62 10.82
N ALA A 235 5.19 0.89 10.99
CA ALA A 235 3.86 1.49 11.03
C ALA A 235 3.35 1.44 12.47
N LYS A 236 2.86 2.57 12.97
CA LYS A 236 2.25 2.71 14.29
C LYS A 236 0.78 3.04 14.18
N ARG A 237 0.02 2.59 15.15
CA ARG A 237 -1.41 2.90 15.26
C ARG A 237 -1.60 4.42 15.42
N LYS A 238 -2.55 4.96 14.66
CA LYS A 238 -2.87 6.39 14.65
C LYS A 238 -3.83 6.76 15.78
#